data_0d4f502d1d91629513caab8bcb31c224
#
_entry.id   0d4f502d1d91629513caab8bcb31c224
#
_cell.length_a   1.000
_cell.length_b   1.000
_cell.length_c   1.000
_cell.angle_alpha   90.00
_cell.angle_beta   90.00
_cell.angle_gamma   90.00
#
_symmetry.space_group_name_H-M   'P 1'
#
loop_
_entity.id
_entity.type
_entity.pdbx_description
1 polymer ?
#
loop_
_entity_poly.entity_id
_entity_poly.type
_entity_poly.pdbx_seq_one_letter_code
_entity_poly.pdbx_strand_id
1 'polypeptide(L)'
;MSSIFIQLASYHDFELPKTIFDCINKSSKKHKLTFGVHACYNKTQQVFIPPLENVKVIESKAPENIGVGAARSVANNLYDGEDYYLQIDSHTRFLQDWDEKLINFVLQIQEHGIKKPLISAYPGGYSYNDSLEEVINYASDVTLISFKERPEQFTTQLIPTQLAVAPEGQCLQPSISAGFIFTVGSFSELGFNEKIMFWGEEILTAARAYTHGFDLFIPDQQYFYHLYYDPAAVFQKNLRRHVWQDFSDEFYKKDAIAKQEVIDIFTSNRVGPGALGSERSLKEYGDMAGLNFEERTLIEGR
;
A
#
# COMPACT_ATOMS: atom_id res chain seq x y z
N MET A 1 -15.55 1.24 -20.97
CA MET A 1 -14.13 1.61 -20.75
C MET A 1 -14.08 2.27 -19.41
N SER A 2 -13.40 1.64 -18.44
CA SER A 2 -13.23 2.19 -17.09
C SER A 2 -11.95 3.01 -17.00
N SER A 3 -11.79 3.77 -15.92
CA SER A 3 -10.59 4.55 -15.59
C SER A 3 -9.97 4.08 -14.28
N ILE A 4 -8.63 4.08 -14.21
CA ILE A 4 -7.87 3.68 -13.04
C ILE A 4 -6.92 4.80 -12.67
N PHE A 5 -7.00 5.28 -11.43
CA PHE A 5 -5.99 6.14 -10.84
C PHE A 5 -4.91 5.29 -10.21
N ILE A 6 -3.65 5.52 -10.57
CA ILE A 6 -2.49 4.83 -10.03
C ILE A 6 -1.71 5.79 -9.13
N GLN A 7 -1.78 5.59 -7.83
CA GLN A 7 -1.06 6.38 -6.84
C GLN A 7 0.35 5.85 -6.65
N LEU A 8 1.34 6.74 -6.79
CA LEU A 8 2.75 6.46 -6.58
C LEU A 8 3.37 7.49 -5.64
N ALA A 9 3.83 7.04 -4.47
CA ALA A 9 4.69 7.82 -3.58
C ALA A 9 6.13 7.31 -3.73
N SER A 10 7.06 8.20 -4.09
CA SER A 10 8.43 7.83 -4.39
C SER A 10 9.41 8.72 -3.64
N TYR A 11 10.39 8.11 -2.96
CA TYR A 11 11.51 8.82 -2.35
C TYR A 11 12.81 8.35 -2.99
N HIS A 12 13.42 9.21 -3.81
CA HIS A 12 14.72 8.98 -4.45
C HIS A 12 14.87 7.56 -5.03
N ASP A 13 13.94 7.17 -5.89
CA ASP A 13 13.80 5.81 -6.41
C ASP A 13 13.90 5.78 -7.95
N PHE A 14 14.98 5.23 -8.46
CA PHE A 14 15.25 5.11 -9.90
C PHE A 14 14.43 4.01 -10.59
N GLU A 15 13.67 3.22 -9.82
CA GLU A 15 12.73 2.24 -10.38
C GLU A 15 11.40 2.88 -10.81
N LEU A 16 11.07 4.09 -10.33
CA LEU A 16 9.83 4.79 -10.64
C LEU A 16 9.52 4.86 -12.15
N PRO A 17 10.44 5.29 -13.05
CA PRO A 17 10.15 5.30 -14.49
C PRO A 17 9.86 3.91 -15.04
N LYS A 18 10.60 2.90 -14.60
CA LYS A 18 10.40 1.51 -15.06
C LYS A 18 9.04 0.98 -14.59
N THR A 19 8.62 1.28 -13.37
CA THR A 19 7.30 0.96 -12.84
C THR A 19 6.19 1.57 -13.69
N ILE A 20 6.30 2.85 -14.04
CA ILE A 20 5.32 3.53 -14.90
C ILE A 20 5.24 2.87 -16.29
N PHE A 21 6.40 2.63 -16.93
CA PHE A 21 6.44 2.01 -18.25
C PHE A 21 5.96 0.56 -18.22
N ASP A 22 6.32 -0.23 -17.22
CA ASP A 22 5.88 -1.62 -17.11
C ASP A 22 4.36 -1.69 -16.86
N CYS A 23 3.82 -0.83 -16.00
CA CYS A 23 2.39 -0.67 -15.77
C CYS A 23 1.64 -0.43 -17.08
N ILE A 24 2.10 0.57 -17.87
CA ILE A 24 1.50 0.90 -19.15
C ILE A 24 1.65 -0.26 -20.14
N ASN A 25 2.84 -0.82 -20.28
CA ASN A 25 3.14 -1.85 -21.27
C ASN A 25 2.38 -3.16 -21.02
N LYS A 26 2.20 -3.51 -19.77
CA LYS A 26 1.49 -4.73 -19.35
C LYS A 26 -0.01 -4.57 -19.20
N SER A 27 -0.56 -3.36 -19.32
CA SER A 27 -2.01 -3.17 -19.30
C SER A 27 -2.66 -3.72 -20.57
N SER A 28 -3.94 -4.07 -20.46
CA SER A 28 -4.77 -4.58 -21.57
C SER A 28 -5.03 -3.54 -22.67
N LYS A 29 -4.77 -2.25 -22.38
CA LYS A 29 -5.12 -1.09 -23.21
C LYS A 29 -6.64 -0.85 -23.38
N LYS A 30 -7.46 -1.52 -22.59
CA LYS A 30 -8.92 -1.37 -22.62
C LYS A 30 -9.43 -0.30 -21.65
N HIS A 31 -8.58 0.14 -20.72
CA HIS A 31 -8.92 1.09 -19.67
C HIS A 31 -8.03 2.33 -19.72
N LYS A 32 -8.54 3.46 -19.24
CA LYS A 32 -7.77 4.69 -19.11
C LYS A 32 -6.93 4.61 -17.81
N LEU A 33 -5.63 4.83 -17.92
CA LEU A 33 -4.73 4.90 -16.78
C LEU A 33 -4.34 6.36 -16.53
N THR A 34 -4.45 6.81 -15.27
CA THR A 34 -3.98 8.12 -14.81
C THR A 34 -3.04 7.92 -13.65
N PHE A 35 -1.82 8.43 -13.72
CA PHE A 35 -0.84 8.33 -12.65
C PHE A 35 -0.83 9.61 -11.82
N GLY A 36 -0.98 9.46 -10.51
CA GLY A 36 -0.74 10.50 -9.51
C GLY A 36 0.57 10.21 -8.78
N VAL A 37 1.62 10.95 -9.11
CA VAL A 37 2.97 10.71 -8.63
C VAL A 37 3.39 11.83 -7.68
N HIS A 38 3.76 11.48 -6.46
CA HIS A 38 4.57 12.33 -5.60
C HIS A 38 6.02 11.85 -5.65
N ALA A 39 6.90 12.67 -6.22
CA ALA A 39 8.32 12.39 -6.29
C ALA A 39 9.08 13.28 -5.30
N CYS A 40 9.57 12.68 -4.22
CA CYS A 40 10.40 13.33 -3.23
C CYS A 40 11.86 12.89 -3.38
N TYR A 41 12.78 13.81 -3.32
CA TYR A 41 14.21 13.52 -3.44
C TYR A 41 15.05 14.39 -2.51
N ASN A 42 16.24 13.91 -2.19
CA ASN A 42 17.24 14.74 -1.51
C ASN A 42 17.83 15.77 -2.50
N LYS A 43 18.62 16.71 -2.00
CA LYS A 43 19.12 17.86 -2.78
C LYS A 43 20.02 17.51 -3.98
N THR A 44 20.47 16.27 -4.11
CA THR A 44 21.61 15.93 -4.97
C THR A 44 21.24 15.33 -6.32
N GLN A 45 20.07 14.69 -6.45
CA GLN A 45 19.73 14.02 -7.70
C GLN A 45 18.20 13.90 -7.89
N GLN A 46 17.71 14.38 -9.01
CA GLN A 46 16.34 14.16 -9.46
C GLN A 46 16.21 12.82 -10.16
N VAL A 47 15.09 12.14 -9.96
CA VAL A 47 14.72 10.95 -10.72
C VAL A 47 13.97 11.40 -11.97
N PHE A 48 14.37 10.88 -13.11
CA PHE A 48 13.65 11.13 -14.37
C PHE A 48 12.24 10.56 -14.27
N ILE A 49 11.24 11.36 -14.58
CA ILE A 49 9.85 10.92 -14.71
C ILE A 49 9.42 11.12 -16.16
N PRO A 50 8.87 10.08 -16.82
CA PRO A 50 8.49 10.19 -18.21
C PRO A 50 7.40 11.28 -18.40
N PRO A 51 7.58 12.24 -19.31
CA PRO A 51 6.63 13.32 -19.56
C PRO A 51 5.46 12.83 -20.42
N LEU A 52 4.63 11.94 -19.85
CA LEU A 52 3.44 11.39 -20.50
C LEU A 52 2.21 12.19 -20.06
N GLU A 53 1.27 12.39 -20.96
CA GLU A 53 0.04 13.18 -20.74
C GLU A 53 -0.79 12.64 -19.55
N ASN A 54 -0.77 11.33 -19.33
CA ASN A 54 -1.49 10.67 -18.28
C ASN A 54 -0.68 10.53 -16.96
N VAL A 55 0.49 11.16 -16.84
CA VAL A 55 1.32 11.17 -15.64
C VAL A 55 1.33 12.56 -15.02
N LYS A 56 0.56 12.73 -13.96
CA LYS A 56 0.51 13.96 -13.16
C LYS A 56 1.55 13.85 -12.04
N VAL A 57 2.43 14.84 -11.89
CA VAL A 57 3.55 14.80 -10.94
C VAL A 57 3.55 16.01 -10.04
N ILE A 58 3.73 15.76 -8.74
CA ILE A 58 4.13 16.78 -7.76
C ILE A 58 5.50 16.40 -7.23
N GLU A 59 6.46 17.31 -7.38
CA GLU A 59 7.81 17.14 -6.88
C GLU A 59 7.98 17.88 -5.55
N SER A 60 8.71 17.29 -4.62
CA SER A 60 9.13 17.96 -3.39
C SER A 60 10.59 17.65 -3.05
N LYS A 61 11.19 18.51 -2.23
CA LYS A 61 12.54 18.31 -1.68
C LYS A 61 12.44 17.89 -0.22
N ALA A 62 13.13 16.81 0.12
CA ALA A 62 13.24 16.40 1.50
C ALA A 62 13.94 17.52 2.35
N PRO A 63 13.54 17.73 3.61
CA PRO A 63 12.65 16.87 4.42
C PRO A 63 11.14 17.16 4.29
N GLU A 64 10.70 17.87 3.27
CA GLU A 64 9.29 18.13 3.04
C GLU A 64 8.58 16.86 2.57
N ASN A 65 7.43 16.53 3.17
CA ASN A 65 6.58 15.38 2.83
C ASN A 65 7.32 14.02 2.80
N ILE A 66 8.28 13.81 3.71
CA ILE A 66 9.11 12.59 3.73
C ILE A 66 8.43 11.35 4.31
N GLY A 67 7.34 11.51 5.05
CA GLY A 67 6.54 10.39 5.58
C GLY A 67 5.62 9.81 4.52
N VAL A 68 5.37 8.49 4.59
CA VAL A 68 4.48 7.81 3.63
C VAL A 68 3.07 8.40 3.62
N GLY A 69 2.52 8.76 4.79
CA GLY A 69 1.19 9.37 4.89
C GLY A 69 1.11 10.71 4.17
N ALA A 70 2.08 11.60 4.38
CA ALA A 70 2.14 12.89 3.69
C ALA A 70 2.40 12.71 2.19
N ALA A 71 3.32 11.81 1.81
CA ALA A 71 3.64 11.54 0.41
C ALA A 71 2.43 10.98 -0.37
N ARG A 72 1.69 10.04 0.25
CA ARG A 72 0.48 9.47 -0.35
C ARG A 72 -0.66 10.50 -0.39
N SER A 73 -0.79 11.39 0.62
CA SER A 73 -1.75 12.49 0.61
C SER A 73 -1.51 13.41 -0.58
N VAL A 74 -0.26 13.81 -0.82
CA VAL A 74 0.10 14.66 -1.97
C VAL A 74 -0.25 13.97 -3.30
N ALA A 75 0.09 12.68 -3.47
CA ALA A 75 -0.23 11.94 -4.68
C ALA A 75 -1.75 11.75 -4.86
N ASN A 76 -2.48 11.52 -3.76
CA ASN A 76 -3.94 11.36 -3.75
C ASN A 76 -4.70 12.61 -4.23
N ASN A 77 -4.16 13.80 -3.97
CA ASN A 77 -4.75 15.07 -4.42
C ASN A 77 -4.77 15.22 -5.97
N LEU A 78 -4.12 14.32 -6.69
CA LEU A 78 -4.13 14.27 -8.16
C LEU A 78 -5.24 13.38 -8.73
N TYR A 79 -5.99 12.66 -7.88
CA TYR A 79 -7.17 11.90 -8.25
C TYR A 79 -8.26 12.83 -8.78
N ASP A 80 -8.97 12.42 -9.85
CA ASP A 80 -9.92 13.25 -10.57
C ASP A 80 -11.20 12.46 -10.95
N GLY A 81 -11.65 11.58 -10.05
CA GLY A 81 -12.90 10.86 -10.20
C GLY A 81 -12.79 9.58 -11.04
N GLU A 82 -11.63 8.96 -11.13
CA GLU A 82 -11.46 7.67 -11.81
C GLU A 82 -12.29 6.58 -11.12
N ASP A 83 -12.75 5.57 -11.89
CA ASP A 83 -13.64 4.51 -11.42
C ASP A 83 -12.96 3.60 -10.38
N TYR A 84 -11.66 3.35 -10.55
CA TYR A 84 -10.85 2.49 -9.69
C TYR A 84 -9.62 3.21 -9.18
N TYR A 85 -9.12 2.72 -8.06
CA TYR A 85 -7.94 3.22 -7.38
C TYR A 85 -6.91 2.09 -7.19
N LEU A 86 -5.69 2.30 -7.63
CA LEU A 86 -4.54 1.43 -7.42
C LEU A 86 -3.46 2.18 -6.65
N GLN A 87 -3.13 1.70 -5.45
CA GLN A 87 -1.96 2.14 -4.70
C GLN A 87 -0.87 1.09 -4.82
N ILE A 88 0.32 1.49 -5.24
CA ILE A 88 1.51 0.64 -5.36
C ILE A 88 2.77 1.41 -4.94
N ASP A 89 3.84 0.66 -4.75
CA ASP A 89 5.16 1.25 -4.55
C ASP A 89 5.85 1.58 -5.88
N SER A 90 6.79 2.51 -5.83
CA SER A 90 7.51 3.03 -7.01
C SER A 90 8.48 2.04 -7.67
N HIS A 91 8.61 0.82 -7.13
CA HIS A 91 9.47 -0.26 -7.60
C HIS A 91 8.69 -1.56 -7.77
N THR A 92 7.65 -1.48 -8.61
CA THR A 92 6.70 -2.56 -8.91
C THR A 92 6.81 -3.00 -10.37
N ARG A 93 6.57 -4.30 -10.64
CA ARG A 93 6.39 -4.88 -11.97
C ARG A 93 5.03 -5.56 -12.05
N PHE A 94 4.51 -5.68 -13.25
CA PHE A 94 3.12 -6.03 -13.49
C PHE A 94 2.97 -7.36 -14.24
N LEU A 95 1.91 -8.08 -13.97
CA LEU A 95 1.47 -9.18 -14.81
C LEU A 95 0.79 -8.64 -16.07
N GLN A 96 0.85 -9.40 -17.17
CA GLN A 96 0.15 -9.04 -18.41
C GLN A 96 -1.37 -8.95 -18.20
N ASP A 97 -2.01 -7.89 -18.73
CA ASP A 97 -3.43 -7.58 -18.62
C ASP A 97 -3.93 -7.45 -17.17
N TRP A 98 -3.07 -6.96 -16.28
CA TRP A 98 -3.32 -6.79 -14.85
C TRP A 98 -4.60 -5.97 -14.57
N ASP A 99 -4.82 -4.91 -15.35
CA ASP A 99 -5.92 -3.96 -15.21
C ASP A 99 -7.29 -4.61 -15.47
N GLU A 100 -7.42 -5.33 -16.58
CA GLU A 100 -8.64 -6.05 -16.94
C GLU A 100 -8.94 -7.18 -15.94
N LYS A 101 -7.91 -7.94 -15.56
CA LYS A 101 -8.07 -9.05 -14.62
C LYS A 101 -8.52 -8.56 -13.24
N LEU A 102 -7.90 -7.49 -12.69
CA LEU A 102 -8.30 -6.93 -11.40
C LEU A 102 -9.72 -6.34 -11.43
N ILE A 103 -10.07 -5.61 -12.50
CA ILE A 103 -11.43 -5.09 -12.65
C ILE A 103 -12.44 -6.24 -12.67
N ASN A 104 -12.17 -7.29 -13.46
CA ASN A 104 -13.08 -8.45 -13.53
C ASN A 104 -13.22 -9.13 -12.16
N PHE A 105 -12.14 -9.26 -11.40
CA PHE A 105 -12.20 -9.83 -10.05
C PHE A 105 -13.04 -8.97 -9.09
N VAL A 106 -12.86 -7.64 -9.12
CA VAL A 106 -13.71 -6.72 -8.35
C VAL A 106 -15.19 -6.85 -8.75
N LEU A 107 -15.49 -6.90 -10.04
CA LEU A 107 -16.86 -7.06 -10.53
C LEU A 107 -17.50 -8.37 -10.07
N GLN A 108 -16.77 -9.48 -10.12
CA GLN A 108 -17.25 -10.78 -9.59
C GLN A 108 -17.61 -10.69 -8.10
N ILE A 109 -16.78 -10.02 -7.28
CA ILE A 109 -17.08 -9.82 -5.86
C ILE A 109 -18.33 -8.94 -5.70
N GLN A 110 -18.47 -7.89 -6.51
CA GLN A 110 -19.63 -6.99 -6.48
C GLN A 110 -20.92 -7.68 -6.88
N GLU A 111 -20.90 -8.67 -7.77
CA GLU A 111 -22.06 -9.51 -8.11
C GLU A 111 -22.64 -10.26 -6.90
N HIS A 112 -21.81 -10.53 -5.88
CA HIS A 112 -22.23 -11.11 -4.59
C HIS A 112 -22.71 -10.07 -3.56
N GLY A 113 -22.94 -8.81 -3.99
CA GLY A 113 -23.50 -7.74 -3.16
C GLY A 113 -22.48 -6.92 -2.36
N ILE A 114 -21.20 -7.18 -2.50
CA ILE A 114 -20.13 -6.40 -1.85
C ILE A 114 -19.87 -5.13 -2.67
N LYS A 115 -20.17 -3.97 -2.10
CA LYS A 115 -20.11 -2.70 -2.85
C LYS A 115 -18.70 -2.12 -2.99
N LYS A 116 -17.88 -2.25 -1.94
CA LYS A 116 -16.55 -1.64 -1.84
C LYS A 116 -15.48 -2.73 -1.58
N PRO A 117 -15.23 -3.68 -2.52
CA PRO A 117 -14.17 -4.66 -2.34
C PRO A 117 -12.80 -3.98 -2.44
N LEU A 118 -11.90 -4.29 -1.52
CA LEU A 118 -10.52 -3.84 -1.51
C LEU A 118 -9.61 -5.06 -1.59
N ILE A 119 -8.86 -5.15 -2.67
CA ILE A 119 -7.97 -6.27 -2.96
C ILE A 119 -6.55 -5.90 -2.52
N SER A 120 -5.94 -6.74 -1.69
CA SER A 120 -4.57 -6.51 -1.21
C SER A 120 -3.87 -7.80 -0.82
N ALA A 121 -2.58 -7.87 -1.10
CA ALA A 121 -1.64 -8.88 -0.63
C ALA A 121 -0.21 -8.34 -0.76
N TYR A 122 0.76 -8.95 -0.09
CA TYR A 122 2.16 -8.65 -0.42
C TYR A 122 2.48 -9.23 -1.79
N PRO A 123 2.97 -8.39 -2.73
CA PRO A 123 3.37 -8.84 -4.07
C PRO A 123 4.49 -9.86 -4.02
N GLY A 124 4.59 -10.70 -5.04
CA GLY A 124 5.76 -11.54 -5.27
C GLY A 124 7.04 -10.72 -5.41
N GLY A 125 8.21 -11.34 -5.29
CA GLY A 125 9.48 -10.65 -5.40
C GLY A 125 10.02 -10.61 -6.83
N TYR A 126 10.72 -9.53 -7.19
CA TYR A 126 11.70 -9.55 -8.27
C TYR A 126 13.04 -9.02 -7.75
N SER A 127 14.10 -9.34 -8.45
CA SER A 127 15.46 -8.92 -8.13
C SER A 127 16.26 -8.66 -9.41
N TYR A 128 17.52 -8.31 -9.26
CA TYR A 128 18.47 -8.21 -10.36
C TYR A 128 19.56 -9.25 -10.18
N ASN A 129 19.96 -9.90 -11.28
CA ASN A 129 21.12 -10.78 -11.29
C ASN A 129 22.44 -9.98 -11.37
N ASP A 130 23.56 -10.69 -11.39
CA ASP A 130 24.90 -10.06 -11.46
C ASP A 130 25.12 -9.26 -12.75
N SER A 131 24.37 -9.55 -13.82
CA SER A 131 24.39 -8.81 -15.08
C SER A 131 23.44 -7.62 -15.09
N LEU A 132 22.79 -7.29 -13.96
CA LEU A 132 21.77 -6.26 -13.81
C LEU A 132 20.52 -6.48 -14.67
N GLU A 133 20.22 -7.74 -14.98
CA GLU A 133 18.97 -8.13 -15.63
C GLU A 133 17.89 -8.42 -14.58
N GLU A 134 16.66 -8.02 -14.85
CA GLU A 134 15.54 -8.29 -13.96
C GLU A 134 15.18 -9.78 -13.94
N VAL A 135 15.09 -10.32 -12.74
CA VAL A 135 14.67 -11.70 -12.48
C VAL A 135 13.41 -11.68 -11.66
N ILE A 136 12.30 -12.04 -12.28
CA ILE A 136 11.01 -12.12 -11.59
C ILE A 136 10.86 -13.53 -11.02
N ASN A 137 10.61 -13.61 -9.73
CA ASN A 137 10.24 -14.85 -9.08
C ASN A 137 8.72 -15.06 -9.26
N TYR A 138 8.33 -15.79 -10.30
CA TYR A 138 6.94 -16.10 -10.61
C TYR A 138 6.37 -17.11 -9.61
N ALA A 139 6.19 -16.69 -8.34
CA ALA A 139 5.43 -17.47 -7.39
C ALA A 139 3.93 -17.40 -7.74
N SER A 140 3.27 -18.55 -7.73
CA SER A 140 1.82 -18.64 -7.92
C SER A 140 1.04 -18.30 -6.64
N ASP A 141 1.70 -18.38 -5.50
CA ASP A 141 1.06 -18.32 -4.20
C ASP A 141 0.72 -16.88 -3.81
N VAL A 142 -0.50 -16.69 -3.37
CA VAL A 142 -0.98 -15.42 -2.85
C VAL A 142 -0.79 -15.37 -1.34
N THR A 143 -0.44 -14.20 -0.82
CA THR A 143 -0.09 -14.04 0.58
C THR A 143 -1.30 -13.65 1.43
N LEU A 144 -1.58 -14.47 2.45
CA LEU A 144 -2.43 -14.08 3.58
C LEU A 144 -1.61 -13.23 4.56
N ILE A 145 -2.12 -12.07 4.92
CA ILE A 145 -1.52 -11.16 5.91
C ILE A 145 -2.33 -11.30 7.20
N SER A 146 -1.84 -12.09 8.13
CA SER A 146 -2.45 -12.23 9.46
C SER A 146 -1.60 -11.56 10.54
N PHE A 147 -2.11 -11.52 11.77
CA PHE A 147 -1.40 -10.96 12.90
C PHE A 147 -0.78 -12.08 13.74
N LYS A 148 0.35 -11.78 14.39
CA LYS A 148 0.98 -12.72 15.30
C LYS A 148 1.13 -12.12 16.69
N GLU A 149 1.04 -12.99 17.68
CA GLU A 149 1.19 -12.60 19.06
C GLU A 149 2.64 -12.22 19.38
N ARG A 150 2.83 -10.98 19.79
CA ARG A 150 4.01 -10.51 20.49
C ARG A 150 3.55 -9.53 21.56
N PRO A 151 3.31 -9.97 22.80
CA PRO A 151 2.72 -9.17 23.86
C PRO A 151 3.43 -7.83 24.09
N GLU A 152 4.76 -7.82 23.98
CA GLU A 152 5.60 -6.64 24.16
C GLU A 152 5.36 -5.58 23.06
N GLN A 153 4.98 -6.00 21.84
CA GLN A 153 4.78 -5.11 20.71
C GLN A 153 3.36 -4.55 20.66
N PHE A 154 2.38 -5.24 21.22
CA PHE A 154 1.02 -4.74 21.33
C PHE A 154 0.87 -3.58 22.32
N THR A 155 1.83 -3.42 23.24
CA THR A 155 1.82 -2.35 24.24
C THR A 155 2.64 -1.12 23.86
N THR A 156 3.69 -1.29 23.07
CA THR A 156 4.67 -0.23 22.75
C THR A 156 4.91 -0.03 21.27
N GLN A 157 4.51 -0.98 20.43
CA GLN A 157 4.66 -0.95 18.98
C GLN A 157 3.34 -1.41 18.34
N LEU A 158 3.27 -1.23 17.02
CA LEU A 158 2.13 -1.69 16.23
C LEU A 158 2.11 -3.21 16.15
N ILE A 159 0.91 -3.77 16.01
CA ILE A 159 0.69 -5.21 15.97
C ILE A 159 1.48 -5.81 14.81
N PRO A 160 2.38 -6.76 15.08
CA PRO A 160 3.18 -7.35 14.02
C PRO A 160 2.34 -8.26 13.13
N THR A 161 2.57 -8.18 11.84
CA THR A 161 1.99 -9.08 10.85
C THR A 161 2.87 -10.31 10.65
N GLN A 162 2.26 -11.38 10.16
CA GLN A 162 2.94 -12.55 9.61
C GLN A 162 2.36 -12.86 8.24
N LEU A 163 3.19 -13.47 7.39
CA LEU A 163 2.82 -13.87 6.06
C LEU A 163 2.73 -15.39 5.98
N ALA A 164 1.68 -15.87 5.34
CA ALA A 164 1.50 -17.27 5.01
C ALA A 164 0.93 -17.39 3.59
N VAL A 165 1.04 -18.55 3.00
CA VAL A 165 0.25 -18.86 1.79
C VAL A 165 -1.22 -18.86 2.18
N ALA A 166 -2.04 -18.19 1.37
CA ALA A 166 -3.48 -18.14 1.62
C ALA A 166 -4.07 -19.56 1.57
N PRO A 167 -4.78 -20.01 2.61
CA PRO A 167 -5.44 -21.31 2.59
C PRO A 167 -6.50 -21.37 1.48
N GLU A 168 -6.71 -22.56 0.92
CA GLU A 168 -7.77 -22.77 -0.07
C GLU A 168 -9.14 -22.37 0.49
N GLY A 169 -9.86 -21.55 -0.26
CA GLY A 169 -11.19 -21.04 0.15
C GLY A 169 -11.14 -19.81 1.08
N GLN A 170 -9.97 -19.36 1.51
CA GLN A 170 -9.82 -18.10 2.25
C GLN A 170 -10.01 -16.92 1.29
N CYS A 171 -11.04 -16.11 1.52
CA CYS A 171 -11.34 -14.93 0.69
C CYS A 171 -10.99 -13.62 1.38
N LEU A 172 -11.19 -13.52 2.71
CA LEU A 172 -10.99 -12.27 3.45
C LEU A 172 -9.54 -12.11 3.90
N GLN A 173 -9.04 -10.88 3.76
CA GLN A 173 -7.70 -10.48 4.18
C GLN A 173 -7.78 -9.73 5.52
N PRO A 174 -7.14 -10.20 6.59
CA PRO A 174 -7.15 -9.51 7.89
C PRO A 174 -6.47 -8.13 7.88
N SER A 175 -5.49 -7.94 7.02
CA SER A 175 -4.75 -6.68 6.88
C SER A 175 -4.49 -6.37 5.41
N ILE A 176 -3.74 -5.32 5.13
CA ILE A 176 -3.37 -4.93 3.76
C ILE A 176 -1.85 -4.83 3.63
N SER A 177 -1.36 -4.87 2.40
CA SER A 177 -0.04 -4.39 2.02
C SER A 177 -0.16 -2.99 1.43
N ALA A 178 0.60 -2.05 1.96
CA ALA A 178 0.62 -0.69 1.42
C ALA A 178 1.21 -0.62 -0.01
N GLY A 179 1.98 -1.63 -0.40
CA GLY A 179 2.53 -1.78 -1.76
C GLY A 179 1.55 -2.39 -2.78
N PHE A 180 0.35 -2.77 -2.37
CA PHE A 180 -0.72 -3.22 -3.26
C PHE A 180 -2.10 -3.05 -2.63
N ILE A 181 -2.83 -2.04 -3.08
CA ILE A 181 -4.27 -1.86 -2.82
C ILE A 181 -4.96 -1.57 -4.15
N PHE A 182 -5.93 -2.40 -4.53
CA PHE A 182 -6.81 -2.14 -5.66
C PHE A 182 -8.28 -2.15 -5.23
N THR A 183 -9.02 -1.10 -5.56
CA THR A 183 -10.41 -0.94 -5.11
C THR A 183 -11.17 0.08 -5.99
N VAL A 184 -12.40 0.40 -5.63
CA VAL A 184 -13.19 1.46 -6.26
C VAL A 184 -12.62 2.86 -5.97
N GLY A 185 -12.83 3.81 -6.88
CA GLY A 185 -12.25 5.14 -6.83
C GLY A 185 -12.56 5.94 -5.58
N SER A 186 -13.72 5.71 -4.94
CA SER A 186 -14.10 6.37 -3.68
C SER A 186 -13.13 6.11 -2.51
N PHE A 187 -12.18 5.20 -2.66
CA PHE A 187 -11.09 5.03 -1.67
C PHE A 187 -10.27 6.31 -1.48
N SER A 188 -10.14 7.14 -2.53
CA SER A 188 -9.45 8.42 -2.47
C SER A 188 -10.05 9.38 -1.42
N GLU A 189 -11.35 9.27 -1.15
CA GLU A 189 -12.08 10.11 -0.19
C GLU A 189 -11.68 9.84 1.27
N LEU A 190 -11.10 8.67 1.56
CA LEU A 190 -10.55 8.40 2.89
C LEU A 190 -9.41 9.37 3.23
N GLY A 191 -8.67 9.83 2.21
CA GLY A 191 -7.44 10.57 2.40
C GLY A 191 -6.39 9.74 3.17
N PHE A 192 -5.34 10.38 3.62
CA PHE A 192 -4.25 9.73 4.36
C PHE A 192 -3.99 10.46 5.68
N ASN A 193 -3.52 9.74 6.70
CA ASN A 193 -3.02 10.37 7.91
C ASN A 193 -1.57 10.84 7.67
N GLU A 194 -1.40 12.13 7.45
CA GLU A 194 -0.10 12.74 7.08
C GLU A 194 0.97 12.64 8.16
N LYS A 195 0.60 12.29 9.39
CA LYS A 195 1.56 12.07 10.48
C LYS A 195 2.31 10.73 10.34
N ILE A 196 1.79 9.78 9.55
CA ILE A 196 2.40 8.46 9.39
C ILE A 196 3.72 8.57 8.64
N MET A 197 4.79 8.14 9.31
CA MET A 197 6.13 8.17 8.73
C MET A 197 6.44 6.93 7.89
N PHE A 198 6.15 5.76 8.43
CA PHE A 198 6.30 4.46 7.76
C PHE A 198 5.51 3.37 8.48
N TRP A 199 5.94 2.99 9.71
CA TRP A 199 5.24 1.96 10.47
C TRP A 199 3.87 2.43 10.93
N GLY A 200 2.89 1.51 10.85
CA GLY A 200 1.50 1.80 11.16
C GLY A 200 0.64 2.16 9.98
N GLU A 201 1.23 2.40 8.80
CA GLU A 201 0.46 2.65 7.59
C GLU A 201 -0.53 1.52 7.33
N GLU A 202 -0.06 0.28 7.28
CA GLU A 202 -0.86 -0.88 6.87
C GLU A 202 -2.01 -1.17 7.82
N ILE A 203 -1.74 -1.29 9.12
CA ILE A 203 -2.80 -1.57 10.11
C ILE A 203 -3.81 -0.43 10.21
N LEU A 204 -3.36 0.82 10.17
CA LEU A 204 -4.26 1.96 10.20
C LEU A 204 -5.11 2.03 8.93
N THR A 205 -4.51 1.82 7.75
CA THR A 205 -5.24 1.85 6.48
C THR A 205 -6.24 0.70 6.39
N ALA A 206 -5.92 -0.50 6.85
CA ALA A 206 -6.84 -1.63 6.92
C ALA A 206 -8.05 -1.32 7.82
N ALA A 207 -7.82 -0.85 9.05
CA ALA A 207 -8.87 -0.48 9.98
C ALA A 207 -9.73 0.68 9.45
N ARG A 208 -9.10 1.68 8.84
CA ARG A 208 -9.79 2.82 8.22
C ARG A 208 -10.65 2.38 7.05
N ALA A 209 -10.12 1.60 6.12
CA ALA A 209 -10.87 1.08 4.99
C ALA A 209 -12.08 0.28 5.48
N TYR A 210 -11.89 -0.66 6.40
CA TYR A 210 -12.98 -1.48 6.94
C TYR A 210 -14.06 -0.64 7.61
N THR A 211 -13.68 0.33 8.44
CA THR A 211 -14.62 1.20 9.15
C THR A 211 -15.31 2.23 8.24
N HIS A 212 -14.82 2.45 7.02
CA HIS A 212 -15.49 3.19 5.94
C HIS A 212 -16.25 2.27 4.96
N GLY A 213 -16.52 1.02 5.36
CA GLY A 213 -17.37 0.09 4.60
C GLY A 213 -16.68 -0.69 3.48
N PHE A 214 -15.36 -0.67 3.40
CA PHE A 214 -14.63 -1.54 2.48
C PHE A 214 -14.48 -2.94 3.06
N ASP A 215 -14.60 -3.96 2.21
CA ASP A 215 -14.33 -5.34 2.56
C ASP A 215 -12.99 -5.76 1.98
N LEU A 216 -12.10 -6.29 2.83
CA LEU A 216 -10.73 -6.63 2.47
C LEU A 216 -10.67 -8.05 1.91
N PHE A 217 -10.13 -8.21 0.71
CA PHE A 217 -10.03 -9.48 0.01
C PHE A 217 -8.59 -9.84 -0.36
N ILE A 218 -8.33 -11.14 -0.34
CA ILE A 218 -7.14 -11.74 -0.93
C ILE A 218 -7.35 -11.75 -2.46
N PRO A 219 -6.34 -11.37 -3.28
CA PRO A 219 -6.44 -11.51 -4.73
C PRO A 219 -6.49 -13.00 -5.15
N ASP A 220 -7.11 -13.30 -6.28
CA ASP A 220 -7.21 -14.66 -6.84
C ASP A 220 -5.90 -15.15 -7.47
N GLN A 221 -4.95 -14.26 -7.72
CA GLN A 221 -3.62 -14.56 -8.25
C GLN A 221 -2.61 -13.45 -7.91
N GLN A 222 -1.33 -13.69 -8.19
CA GLN A 222 -0.33 -12.62 -8.17
C GLN A 222 -0.55 -11.69 -9.37
N TYR A 223 -0.62 -10.39 -9.11
CA TYR A 223 -0.77 -9.35 -10.13
C TYR A 223 0.49 -8.52 -10.29
N PHE A 224 1.26 -8.42 -9.21
CA PHE A 224 2.41 -7.52 -9.09
C PHE A 224 3.60 -8.23 -8.49
N TYR A 225 4.78 -7.68 -8.80
CA TYR A 225 6.06 -8.08 -8.25
C TYR A 225 6.77 -6.84 -7.73
N HIS A 226 7.40 -6.95 -6.57
CA HIS A 226 7.97 -5.86 -5.82
C HIS A 226 9.48 -6.07 -5.64
N LEU A 227 10.28 -5.01 -5.77
CA LEU A 227 11.70 -5.06 -5.43
C LEU A 227 11.87 -4.92 -3.92
N TYR A 228 11.93 -6.02 -3.21
CA TYR A 228 12.20 -6.02 -1.77
C TYR A 228 13.63 -5.58 -1.50
N TYR A 229 13.82 -4.85 -0.36
CA TYR A 229 15.14 -4.41 0.03
C TYR A 229 16.00 -5.60 0.43
N ASP A 230 17.14 -5.77 -0.27
CA ASP A 230 18.18 -6.71 0.09
C ASP A 230 19.42 -5.93 0.54
N PRO A 231 19.79 -5.98 1.84
CA PRO A 231 20.96 -5.29 2.34
C PRO A 231 22.30 -5.83 1.78
N ALA A 232 22.31 -7.06 1.26
CA ALA A 232 23.48 -7.67 0.61
C ALA A 232 23.67 -7.18 -0.83
N ALA A 233 22.61 -6.74 -1.50
CA ALA A 233 22.68 -6.26 -2.87
C ALA A 233 23.22 -4.82 -2.91
N VAL A 234 24.52 -4.68 -3.04
CA VAL A 234 25.25 -3.38 -3.02
C VAL A 234 24.70 -2.41 -4.07
N PHE A 235 24.30 -2.89 -5.24
CA PHE A 235 23.76 -2.05 -6.30
C PHE A 235 22.38 -1.47 -5.99
N GLN A 236 21.55 -2.15 -5.19
CA GLN A 236 20.23 -1.63 -4.80
C GLN A 236 20.35 -0.32 -4.01
N LYS A 237 21.44 -0.13 -3.27
CA LYS A 237 21.71 1.12 -2.55
C LYS A 237 21.84 2.33 -3.48
N ASN A 238 22.15 2.10 -4.74
CA ASN A 238 22.24 3.13 -5.78
C ASN A 238 20.94 3.32 -6.56
N LEU A 239 20.03 2.32 -6.53
CA LEU A 239 18.74 2.38 -7.23
C LEU A 239 17.68 3.10 -6.43
N ARG A 240 17.67 2.92 -5.12
CA ARG A 240 16.71 3.58 -4.23
C ARG A 240 17.31 3.88 -2.86
N ARG A 241 16.79 4.90 -2.23
CA ARG A 241 17.14 5.26 -0.85
C ARG A 241 15.88 5.22 0.01
N HIS A 242 16.09 5.01 1.29
CA HIS A 242 15.05 5.17 2.28
C HIS A 242 15.24 6.49 3.03
N VAL A 243 14.14 7.10 3.44
CA VAL A 243 14.14 8.37 4.17
C VAL A 243 15.03 8.32 5.42
N TRP A 244 15.02 7.21 6.16
CA TRP A 244 15.84 7.03 7.37
C TRP A 244 17.35 6.93 7.11
N GLN A 245 17.77 6.69 5.87
CA GLN A 245 19.19 6.71 5.50
C GLN A 245 19.73 8.13 5.33
N ASP A 246 18.84 9.06 4.94
CA ASP A 246 19.23 10.46 4.67
C ASP A 246 18.86 11.40 5.83
N PHE A 247 17.82 11.07 6.61
CA PHE A 247 17.21 11.89 7.66
C PHE A 247 16.93 11.08 8.93
N SER A 248 17.91 10.28 9.38
CA SER A 248 17.75 9.32 10.48
C SER A 248 17.09 9.93 11.73
N ASP A 249 17.68 10.99 12.28
CA ASP A 249 17.21 11.59 13.53
C ASP A 249 15.80 12.18 13.41
N GLU A 250 15.51 12.85 12.31
CA GLU A 250 14.21 13.42 12.05
C GLU A 250 13.16 12.33 11.81
N PHE A 251 13.54 11.31 11.02
CA PHE A 251 12.67 10.19 10.74
C PHE A 251 12.24 9.48 12.02
N TYR A 252 13.17 9.04 12.86
CA TYR A 252 12.84 8.26 14.07
C TYR A 252 12.05 9.08 15.10
N LYS A 253 12.30 10.39 15.22
CA LYS A 253 11.48 11.27 16.07
C LYS A 253 10.03 11.35 15.59
N LYS A 254 9.82 11.59 14.29
CA LYS A 254 8.49 11.66 13.70
C LYS A 254 7.80 10.28 13.70
N ASP A 255 8.53 9.20 13.48
CA ASP A 255 7.99 7.83 13.50
C ASP A 255 7.49 7.43 14.90
N ALA A 256 8.19 7.84 15.96
CA ALA A 256 7.70 7.63 17.33
C ALA A 256 6.38 8.36 17.58
N ILE A 257 6.23 9.61 17.09
CA ILE A 257 4.98 10.37 17.16
C ILE A 257 3.89 9.70 16.32
N ALA A 258 4.23 9.21 15.12
CA ALA A 258 3.31 8.52 14.23
C ALA A 258 2.76 7.23 14.86
N LYS A 259 3.61 6.42 15.49
CA LYS A 259 3.19 5.22 16.22
C LYS A 259 2.23 5.55 17.36
N GLN A 260 2.52 6.60 18.13
CA GLN A 260 1.62 7.06 19.18
C GLN A 260 0.29 7.53 18.61
N GLU A 261 0.28 8.25 17.48
CA GLU A 261 -0.94 8.66 16.78
C GLU A 261 -1.84 7.47 16.43
N VAL A 262 -1.27 6.36 15.91
CA VAL A 262 -2.04 5.15 15.59
C VAL A 262 -2.60 4.51 16.87
N ILE A 263 -1.80 4.40 17.93
CA ILE A 263 -2.25 3.90 19.22
C ILE A 263 -3.41 4.74 19.78
N ASP A 264 -3.28 6.06 19.71
CA ASP A 264 -4.30 6.99 20.20
C ASP A 264 -5.61 6.88 19.40
N ILE A 265 -5.52 6.70 18.07
CA ILE A 265 -6.70 6.44 17.22
C ILE A 265 -7.43 5.17 17.68
N PHE A 266 -6.71 4.08 17.89
CA PHE A 266 -7.32 2.80 18.25
C PHE A 266 -7.85 2.80 19.69
N THR A 267 -7.11 3.35 20.65
CA THR A 267 -7.53 3.35 22.07
C THR A 267 -8.70 4.30 22.35
N SER A 268 -8.82 5.39 21.60
CA SER A 268 -9.92 6.34 21.73
C SER A 268 -11.08 6.09 20.76
N ASN A 269 -10.98 5.10 19.88
CA ASN A 269 -11.91 4.87 18.78
C ASN A 269 -12.18 6.15 17.98
N ARG A 270 -11.13 6.93 17.71
CA ARG A 270 -11.25 8.24 17.06
C ARG A 270 -11.74 8.11 15.63
N VAL A 271 -12.87 8.78 15.33
CA VAL A 271 -13.48 8.84 13.99
C VAL A 271 -13.19 10.20 13.36
N GLY A 272 -12.99 10.23 12.03
CA GLY A 272 -12.83 11.46 11.26
C GLY A 272 -11.61 11.45 10.33
N PRO A 273 -11.24 12.61 9.78
CA PRO A 273 -10.16 12.72 8.81
C PRO A 273 -8.85 12.10 9.31
N GLY A 274 -8.25 11.23 8.52
CA GLY A 274 -7.01 10.52 8.89
C GLY A 274 -7.16 9.48 10.01
N ALA A 275 -8.37 9.25 10.53
CA ALA A 275 -8.69 8.28 11.57
C ALA A 275 -9.77 7.28 11.07
N LEU A 276 -10.48 6.61 11.97
CA LEU A 276 -11.50 5.60 11.64
C LEU A 276 -12.71 6.19 10.92
N GLY A 277 -13.42 5.35 10.18
CA GLY A 277 -14.75 5.64 9.64
C GLY A 277 -15.86 5.42 10.67
N SER A 278 -17.11 5.63 10.24
CA SER A 278 -18.30 5.46 11.06
C SER A 278 -19.32 4.46 10.48
N GLU A 279 -19.03 3.80 9.36
CA GLU A 279 -19.92 2.80 8.78
C GLU A 279 -19.87 1.48 9.55
N ARG A 280 -18.69 1.14 10.11
CA ARG A 280 -18.44 -0.01 10.99
C ARG A 280 -17.56 0.39 12.15
N SER A 281 -17.62 -0.35 13.25
CA SER A 281 -16.79 -0.10 14.43
C SER A 281 -15.39 -0.72 14.30
N LEU A 282 -14.45 -0.23 15.10
CA LEU A 282 -13.13 -0.85 15.27
C LEU A 282 -13.25 -2.28 15.83
N LYS A 283 -14.26 -2.53 16.69
CA LYS A 283 -14.53 -3.88 17.21
C LYS A 283 -14.90 -4.85 16.10
N GLU A 284 -15.78 -4.47 15.15
CA GLU A 284 -16.14 -5.31 14.01
C GLU A 284 -14.92 -5.60 13.12
N TYR A 285 -14.02 -4.62 12.92
CA TYR A 285 -12.74 -4.87 12.27
C TYR A 285 -11.89 -5.87 13.06
N GLY A 286 -11.78 -5.69 14.36
CA GLY A 286 -11.05 -6.60 15.23
C GLY A 286 -11.58 -8.04 15.16
N ASP A 287 -12.91 -8.21 15.25
CA ASP A 287 -13.57 -9.51 15.13
C ASP A 287 -13.29 -10.18 13.76
N MET A 288 -13.25 -9.41 12.68
CA MET A 288 -12.89 -9.91 11.34
C MET A 288 -11.41 -10.28 11.23
N ALA A 289 -10.54 -9.44 11.78
CA ALA A 289 -9.08 -9.56 11.65
C ALA A 289 -8.44 -10.48 12.71
N GLY A 290 -9.20 -10.98 13.67
CA GLY A 290 -8.68 -11.79 14.79
C GLY A 290 -7.98 -10.95 15.87
N LEU A 291 -8.40 -9.69 16.09
CA LEU A 291 -7.79 -8.73 17.00
C LEU A 291 -8.78 -8.26 18.08
N ASN A 292 -8.35 -8.28 19.33
CA ASN A 292 -9.03 -7.59 20.43
C ASN A 292 -8.28 -6.28 20.75
N PHE A 293 -8.80 -5.16 20.30
CA PHE A 293 -8.18 -3.84 20.50
C PHE A 293 -8.28 -3.33 21.93
N GLU A 294 -9.29 -3.74 22.71
CA GLU A 294 -9.46 -3.38 24.12
C GLU A 294 -8.42 -4.08 25.00
N GLU A 295 -8.35 -5.40 24.87
CA GLU A 295 -7.45 -6.23 25.65
C GLU A 295 -6.04 -6.28 25.08
N ARG A 296 -5.86 -5.82 23.83
CA ARG A 296 -4.61 -5.84 23.06
C ARG A 296 -4.06 -7.25 22.91
N THR A 297 -4.93 -8.18 22.51
CA THR A 297 -4.61 -9.60 22.32
C THR A 297 -5.10 -10.07 20.94
N LEU A 298 -4.63 -11.24 20.52
CA LEU A 298 -5.27 -11.97 19.44
C LEU A 298 -6.52 -12.68 19.94
N ILE A 299 -7.51 -12.86 19.06
CA ILE A 299 -8.68 -13.68 19.33
C ILE A 299 -8.29 -15.14 19.07
N GLU A 300 -8.34 -16.01 20.09
CA GLU A 300 -7.98 -17.41 19.96
C GLU A 300 -8.84 -18.14 18.92
N GLY A 301 -8.20 -18.94 18.08
CA GLY A 301 -8.89 -19.82 17.11
C GLY A 301 -9.20 -19.19 15.75
N ARG A 302 -8.62 -18.05 15.43
CA ARG A 302 -8.70 -17.43 14.09
C ARG A 302 -7.35 -17.30 13.40
#